data_950c987603ff6735c12856f2c36f658f
#
_entry.id   950c987603ff6735c12856f2c36f658f
#
_cell.length_a   1.000
_cell.length_b   1.000
_cell.length_c   1.000
_cell.angle_alpha   90.00
_cell.angle_beta   90.00
_cell.angle_gamma   90.00
#
_symmetry.space_group_name_H-M   'P 1'
#
loop_
_entity.id
_entity.type
_entity.pdbx_description
1 polymer ?
#
loop_
_entity_poly.entity_id
_entity_poly.type
_entity_poly.pdbx_seq_one_letter_code
_entity_poly.pdbx_strand_id
1 'polypeptide(L)'
;MISNQIIATIADDDVGLPIVQISREKSVRTGARAVLFNGDNEVALVYEAAYDHYKLPGGCVEPGETLEQVLRREIAEEVGATIRSIRYIGVVESRLARYNENCSQHYFTAKIDGEIGKSAWIDEEELHGCSIVWCKDIAQAINKVQNATSQEYVHIFERARELASLRWAEHIFRQQNSTVSSLGDVHSTL
;
A
#
# COMPACT_ATOMS: atom_id res chain seq x y z
N MET A 1 13.77 1.88 -17.27
CA MET A 1 14.17 2.55 -16.01
C MET A 1 12.90 2.89 -15.27
N ILE A 2 12.71 2.35 -14.06
CA ILE A 2 11.58 2.74 -13.20
C ILE A 2 11.91 4.18 -12.78
N SER A 3 11.07 5.13 -13.18
CA SER A 3 11.16 6.50 -12.68
C SER A 3 10.95 6.46 -11.18
N ASN A 4 11.91 6.92 -10.37
CA ASN A 4 11.77 7.04 -8.91
C ASN A 4 10.79 8.18 -8.59
N GLN A 5 9.51 7.97 -8.90
CA GLN A 5 8.46 8.89 -8.53
C GLN A 5 8.28 8.88 -7.02
N ILE A 6 8.74 9.93 -6.33
CA ILE A 6 8.46 10.12 -4.90
C ILE A 6 7.02 10.61 -4.77
N ILE A 7 6.19 9.83 -4.09
CA ILE A 7 4.79 10.17 -3.78
C ILE A 7 4.75 11.14 -2.59
N ALA A 8 5.49 10.82 -1.53
CA ALA A 8 5.60 11.62 -0.32
C ALA A 8 6.89 11.31 0.43
N THR A 9 7.30 12.26 1.29
CA THR A 9 8.30 12.06 2.34
C THR A 9 7.62 12.33 3.67
N ILE A 10 7.76 11.43 4.66
CA ILE A 10 7.05 11.49 5.95
C ILE A 10 8.05 11.36 7.09
N ALA A 11 8.00 12.30 8.03
CA ALA A 11 8.75 12.28 9.28
C ALA A 11 7.80 12.38 10.48
N ASP A 12 8.32 12.31 11.70
CA ASP A 12 7.53 12.32 12.94
C ASP A 12 6.63 13.56 13.07
N ASP A 13 7.12 14.73 12.70
CA ASP A 13 6.37 15.98 12.74
C ASP A 13 5.23 16.05 11.72
N ASP A 14 5.40 15.44 10.55
CA ASP A 14 4.34 15.36 9.53
C ASP A 14 3.11 14.55 10.00
N VAL A 15 3.31 13.65 10.97
CA VAL A 15 2.25 12.81 11.56
C VAL A 15 1.88 13.22 12.99
N GLY A 16 2.33 14.41 13.42
CA GLY A 16 2.00 15.00 14.72
C GLY A 16 2.72 14.35 15.91
N LEU A 17 3.81 13.65 15.67
CA LEU A 17 4.62 13.02 16.71
C LEU A 17 5.83 13.87 17.09
N PRO A 18 6.26 13.85 18.35
CA PRO A 18 7.46 14.57 18.76
C PRO A 18 8.72 13.88 18.18
N ILE A 19 9.65 14.70 17.70
CA ILE A 19 10.95 14.21 17.24
C ILE A 19 11.76 13.75 18.45
N VAL A 20 11.89 12.45 18.64
CA VAL A 20 12.69 11.86 19.71
C VAL A 20 13.90 11.19 19.07
N GLN A 21 15.09 11.78 19.24
CA GLN A 21 16.33 11.13 18.80
C GLN A 21 16.73 10.04 19.80
N ILE A 22 16.78 8.80 19.32
CA ILE A 22 17.33 7.66 20.06
C ILE A 22 18.70 7.32 19.48
N SER A 23 19.67 7.09 20.38
CA SER A 23 20.99 6.60 20.00
C SER A 23 20.93 5.11 19.65
N ARG A 24 20.59 4.80 18.41
CA ARG A 24 20.61 3.45 17.83
C ARG A 24 21.39 3.48 16.52
N GLU A 25 21.90 2.34 16.09
CA GLU A 25 22.40 2.20 14.72
C GLU A 25 21.29 2.50 13.72
N LYS A 26 21.65 3.18 12.62
CA LYS A 26 20.72 3.52 11.56
C LYS A 26 20.33 2.26 10.80
N SER A 27 19.04 1.98 10.72
CA SER A 27 18.50 0.92 9.87
C SER A 27 17.84 1.47 8.61
N VAL A 28 17.77 0.63 7.58
CA VAL A 28 17.07 0.92 6.33
C VAL A 28 16.14 -0.25 6.05
N ARG A 29 14.87 0.05 5.84
CA ARG A 29 13.86 -0.93 5.46
C ARG A 29 13.30 -0.60 4.09
N THR A 30 13.19 -1.60 3.25
CA THR A 30 12.54 -1.48 1.93
C THR A 30 11.35 -2.44 1.88
N GLY A 31 10.24 -1.98 1.35
CA GLY A 31 9.05 -2.81 1.18
C GLY A 31 8.33 -2.55 -0.13
N ALA A 32 7.41 -3.44 -0.48
CA ALA A 32 6.53 -3.33 -1.64
C ALA A 32 5.09 -3.63 -1.26
N ARG A 33 4.14 -2.77 -1.66
CA ARG A 33 2.69 -2.92 -1.43
C ARG A 33 1.91 -2.62 -2.70
N ALA A 34 0.70 -3.15 -2.81
CA ALA A 34 -0.15 -2.93 -3.97
C ALA A 34 -1.53 -2.37 -3.63
N VAL A 35 -1.98 -1.39 -4.41
CA VAL A 35 -3.41 -1.14 -4.60
C VAL A 35 -3.91 -2.28 -5.48
N LEU A 36 -4.40 -3.33 -4.83
CA LEU A 36 -4.77 -4.60 -5.46
C LEU A 36 -6.24 -4.65 -5.77
N PHE A 37 -6.58 -4.93 -7.03
CA PHE A 37 -7.95 -5.02 -7.51
C PHE A 37 -8.35 -6.48 -7.78
N ASN A 38 -9.56 -6.85 -7.36
CA ASN A 38 -10.20 -8.12 -7.77
C ASN A 38 -10.94 -8.00 -9.11
N GLY A 39 -11.67 -9.04 -9.49
CA GLY A 39 -12.45 -9.09 -10.74
C GLY A 39 -13.57 -8.05 -10.81
N ASP A 40 -14.13 -7.64 -9.67
CA ASP A 40 -15.20 -6.64 -9.54
C ASP A 40 -14.64 -5.21 -9.39
N ASN A 41 -13.31 -5.03 -9.52
CA ASN A 41 -12.57 -3.79 -9.26
C ASN A 41 -12.66 -3.27 -7.81
N GLU A 42 -12.96 -4.13 -6.86
CA GLU A 42 -12.82 -3.81 -5.45
C GLU A 42 -11.35 -3.81 -5.03
N VAL A 43 -11.03 -2.98 -4.04
CA VAL A 43 -9.66 -2.79 -3.52
C VAL A 43 -9.46 -3.60 -2.24
N ALA A 44 -8.39 -4.39 -2.19
CA ALA A 44 -8.01 -5.15 -0.99
C ALA A 44 -7.33 -4.26 0.05
N LEU A 45 -7.73 -4.43 1.31
CA LEU A 45 -6.99 -4.00 2.49
C LEU A 45 -6.77 -5.21 3.41
N VAL A 46 -5.62 -5.27 4.03
CA VAL A 46 -5.36 -6.13 5.20
C VAL A 46 -5.84 -5.38 6.43
N TYR A 47 -6.70 -6.01 7.22
CA TYR A 47 -7.20 -5.48 8.48
C TYR A 47 -6.61 -6.28 9.64
N GLU A 48 -5.99 -5.60 10.58
CA GLU A 48 -5.46 -6.14 11.85
C GLU A 48 -6.43 -5.80 12.98
N ALA A 49 -7.26 -6.76 13.37
CA ALA A 49 -8.35 -6.53 14.32
C ALA A 49 -7.86 -6.14 15.72
N ALA A 50 -6.72 -6.67 16.16
CA ALA A 50 -6.14 -6.36 17.47
C ALA A 50 -5.81 -4.87 17.65
N TYR A 51 -5.59 -4.14 16.57
CA TYR A 51 -5.16 -2.74 16.57
C TYR A 51 -6.14 -1.78 15.90
N ASP A 52 -7.21 -2.29 15.29
CA ASP A 52 -8.06 -1.49 14.38
C ASP A 52 -7.19 -0.74 13.36
N HIS A 53 -6.38 -1.49 12.64
CA HIS A 53 -5.43 -0.98 11.66
C HIS A 53 -5.68 -1.57 10.27
N TYR A 54 -5.56 -0.72 9.24
CA TYR A 54 -5.69 -1.12 7.83
C TYR A 54 -4.43 -0.77 7.05
N LYS A 55 -3.96 -1.71 6.24
CA LYS A 55 -2.82 -1.52 5.33
C LYS A 55 -3.10 -2.14 3.96
N LEU A 56 -2.40 -1.69 2.92
CA LEU A 56 -2.40 -2.36 1.63
C LEU A 56 -1.64 -3.69 1.72
N PRO A 57 -2.05 -4.74 0.97
CA PRO A 57 -1.33 -6.01 0.93
C PRO A 57 0.10 -5.83 0.41
N GLY A 58 1.03 -6.56 1.03
CA GLY A 58 2.45 -6.50 0.77
C GLY A 58 3.30 -6.37 2.02
N GLY A 59 4.63 -6.50 1.87
CA GLY A 59 5.54 -6.56 3.01
C GLY A 59 6.94 -6.06 2.72
N CYS A 60 7.88 -6.52 3.56
CA CYS A 60 9.28 -6.14 3.49
C CYS A 60 10.04 -7.01 2.49
N VAL A 61 11.08 -6.42 1.88
CA VAL A 61 12.02 -7.13 1.00
C VAL A 61 12.89 -8.06 1.84
N GLU A 62 12.93 -9.33 1.49
CA GLU A 62 13.87 -10.29 2.02
C GLU A 62 15.19 -10.30 1.23
N PRO A 63 16.30 -10.81 1.81
CA PRO A 63 17.59 -10.83 1.13
C PRO A 63 17.53 -11.53 -0.23
N GLY A 64 17.85 -10.79 -1.28
CA GLY A 64 17.86 -11.30 -2.66
C GLY A 64 16.56 -11.16 -3.43
N GLU A 65 15.48 -10.69 -2.80
CA GLU A 65 14.22 -10.44 -3.50
C GLU A 65 14.23 -9.13 -4.30
N THR A 66 13.56 -9.14 -5.42
CA THR A 66 13.12 -7.93 -6.13
C THR A 66 11.78 -7.46 -5.59
N LEU A 67 11.43 -6.19 -5.79
CA LEU A 67 10.13 -5.61 -5.37
C LEU A 67 8.93 -6.40 -5.94
N GLU A 68 9.03 -6.91 -7.17
CA GLU A 68 7.96 -7.73 -7.76
C GLU A 68 7.85 -9.10 -7.10
N GLN A 69 8.97 -9.72 -6.73
CA GLN A 69 8.96 -10.99 -6.00
C GLN A 69 8.31 -10.86 -4.63
N VAL A 70 8.64 -9.79 -3.88
CA VAL A 70 7.96 -9.46 -2.62
C VAL A 70 6.45 -9.36 -2.82
N LEU A 71 5.99 -8.56 -3.79
CA LEU A 71 4.55 -8.41 -4.05
C LEU A 71 3.87 -9.75 -4.33
N ARG A 72 4.49 -10.60 -5.15
CA ARG A 72 3.91 -11.91 -5.51
C ARG A 72 3.84 -12.85 -4.31
N ARG A 73 4.90 -12.88 -3.48
CA ARG A 73 4.95 -13.69 -2.27
C ARG A 73 3.90 -13.23 -1.26
N GLU A 74 3.93 -11.96 -0.89
CA GLU A 74 3.03 -11.39 0.12
C GLU A 74 1.56 -11.50 -0.27
N ILE A 75 1.22 -11.20 -1.54
CA ILE A 75 -0.17 -11.32 -2.00
C ILE A 75 -0.61 -12.80 -2.04
N ALA A 76 0.28 -13.72 -2.34
CA ALA A 76 -0.04 -15.15 -2.27
C ALA A 76 -0.29 -15.59 -0.80
N GLU A 77 0.48 -15.09 0.15
CA GLU A 77 0.37 -15.38 1.57
C GLU A 77 -0.86 -14.68 2.19
N GLU A 78 -0.96 -13.35 2.07
CA GLU A 78 -2.01 -12.57 2.71
C GLU A 78 -3.39 -12.72 2.04
N VAL A 79 -3.44 -12.79 0.70
CA VAL A 79 -4.71 -12.79 -0.05
C VAL A 79 -5.06 -14.16 -0.62
N GLY A 80 -4.07 -15.07 -0.71
CA GLY A 80 -4.26 -16.37 -1.36
C GLY A 80 -4.42 -16.28 -2.88
N ALA A 81 -3.81 -15.29 -3.54
CA ALA A 81 -4.03 -15.02 -4.95
C ALA A 81 -2.72 -14.82 -5.74
N THR A 82 -2.78 -15.09 -7.03
CA THR A 82 -1.76 -14.65 -7.99
C THR A 82 -2.13 -13.29 -8.58
N ILE A 83 -1.15 -12.58 -9.14
CA ILE A 83 -1.36 -11.22 -9.65
C ILE A 83 -0.82 -11.02 -11.05
N ARG A 84 -1.48 -10.13 -11.79
CA ARG A 84 -1.13 -9.67 -13.14
C ARG A 84 -1.22 -8.14 -13.24
N SER A 85 -0.80 -7.60 -14.38
CA SER A 85 -0.89 -6.17 -14.68
C SER A 85 -0.23 -5.28 -13.64
N ILE A 86 0.91 -5.72 -13.10
CA ILE A 86 1.68 -5.00 -12.08
C ILE A 86 2.25 -3.72 -12.71
N ARG A 87 1.95 -2.57 -12.09
CA ARG A 87 2.46 -1.26 -12.50
C ARG A 87 2.99 -0.51 -11.30
N TYR A 88 4.22 -0.07 -11.38
CA TYR A 88 4.82 0.81 -10.38
C TYR A 88 4.16 2.20 -10.42
N ILE A 89 3.80 2.73 -9.25
CA ILE A 89 3.17 4.06 -9.13
C ILE A 89 4.01 5.05 -8.33
N GLY A 90 5.00 4.58 -7.57
CA GLY A 90 5.93 5.46 -6.88
C GLY A 90 6.38 4.91 -5.53
N VAL A 91 7.13 5.71 -4.79
CA VAL A 91 7.68 5.39 -3.46
C VAL A 91 7.25 6.45 -2.45
N VAL A 92 6.96 6.01 -1.23
CA VAL A 92 6.87 6.88 -0.06
C VAL A 92 8.08 6.63 0.81
N GLU A 93 8.86 7.69 1.03
CA GLU A 93 10.00 7.67 1.94
C GLU A 93 9.54 8.09 3.33
N SER A 94 9.98 7.40 4.37
CA SER A 94 9.68 7.81 5.74
C SER A 94 10.89 7.64 6.66
N ARG A 95 10.97 8.54 7.67
CA ARG A 95 11.98 8.52 8.70
C ARG A 95 11.32 8.36 10.06
N LEU A 96 11.53 7.20 10.66
CA LEU A 96 11.01 6.84 11.98
C LEU A 96 12.09 7.16 13.02
N ALA A 97 12.05 8.38 13.59
CA ALA A 97 13.11 8.86 14.50
C ALA A 97 13.24 7.99 15.75
N ARG A 98 12.13 7.49 16.32
CA ARG A 98 12.13 6.58 17.47
C ARG A 98 12.96 5.32 17.26
N TYR A 99 13.05 4.83 16.04
CA TYR A 99 13.80 3.61 15.70
C TYR A 99 15.12 3.90 14.98
N ASN A 100 15.42 5.18 14.67
CA ASN A 100 16.48 5.59 13.78
C ASN A 100 16.43 4.83 12.44
N GLU A 101 15.23 4.64 11.92
CA GLU A 101 14.96 3.86 10.71
C GLU A 101 14.53 4.76 9.55
N ASN A 102 15.13 4.53 8.39
CA ASN A 102 14.60 5.03 7.12
C ASN A 102 13.83 3.89 6.43
N CYS A 103 12.63 4.18 5.95
CA CYS A 103 11.81 3.22 5.24
C CYS A 103 11.45 3.74 3.85
N SER A 104 11.76 2.95 2.81
CA SER A 104 11.35 3.19 1.43
C SER A 104 10.24 2.19 1.09
N GLN A 105 9.00 2.65 1.10
CA GLN A 105 7.85 1.82 0.75
C GLN A 105 7.45 2.06 -0.70
N HIS A 106 7.68 1.07 -1.55
CA HIS A 106 7.34 1.11 -2.98
C HIS A 106 5.90 0.66 -3.20
N TYR A 107 5.17 1.40 -4.03
CA TYR A 107 3.76 1.15 -4.30
C TYR A 107 3.52 0.80 -5.77
N PHE A 108 2.58 -0.11 -5.94
CA PHE A 108 2.17 -0.62 -7.24
C PHE A 108 0.65 -0.64 -7.34
N THR A 109 0.13 -0.71 -8.55
CA THR A 109 -1.20 -1.24 -8.81
C THR A 109 -1.06 -2.64 -9.36
N ALA A 110 -1.98 -3.53 -9.02
CA ALA A 110 -2.02 -4.89 -9.55
C ALA A 110 -3.46 -5.39 -9.64
N LYS A 111 -3.70 -6.42 -10.44
CA LYS A 111 -4.99 -7.12 -10.52
C LYS A 111 -4.80 -8.59 -10.13
N ILE A 112 -5.79 -9.14 -9.46
CA ILE A 112 -5.84 -10.58 -9.21
C ILE A 112 -5.92 -11.32 -10.56
N ASP A 113 -5.21 -12.45 -10.63
CA ASP A 113 -5.20 -13.37 -11.76
C ASP A 113 -5.76 -14.71 -11.30
N GLY A 114 -6.93 -15.08 -11.78
CA GLY A 114 -7.64 -16.29 -11.39
C GLY A 114 -8.48 -16.14 -10.11
N GLU A 115 -8.65 -17.26 -9.41
CA GLU A 115 -9.46 -17.36 -8.20
C GLU A 115 -8.67 -16.96 -6.94
N ILE A 116 -9.40 -16.48 -5.93
CA ILE A 116 -8.85 -16.17 -4.62
C ILE A 116 -8.94 -17.44 -3.78
N GLY A 117 -7.81 -17.92 -3.32
CA GLY A 117 -7.70 -19.08 -2.43
C GLY A 117 -7.75 -18.67 -0.96
N LYS A 118 -7.17 -19.54 -0.12
CA LYS A 118 -7.06 -19.30 1.32
C LYS A 118 -5.79 -18.52 1.62
N SER A 119 -5.89 -17.51 2.48
CA SER A 119 -4.74 -16.82 3.05
C SER A 119 -3.90 -17.77 3.93
N ALA A 120 -2.60 -17.57 3.93
CA ALA A 120 -1.63 -18.33 4.73
C ALA A 120 -0.90 -17.36 5.66
N TRP A 121 -1.65 -16.85 6.65
CA TRP A 121 -1.11 -15.93 7.65
C TRP A 121 0.00 -16.59 8.47
N ILE A 122 1.05 -15.84 8.80
CA ILE A 122 2.04 -16.27 9.78
C ILE A 122 1.46 -16.16 11.19
N ASP A 123 2.07 -16.85 12.16
CA ASP A 123 1.57 -16.94 13.55
C ASP A 123 1.26 -15.57 14.18
N GLU A 124 2.09 -14.56 13.93
CA GLU A 124 1.89 -13.19 14.44
C GLU A 124 0.65 -12.53 13.82
N GLU A 125 0.43 -12.71 12.53
CA GLU A 125 -0.74 -12.18 11.81
C GLU A 125 -2.04 -12.89 12.24
N GLU A 126 -2.00 -14.20 12.48
CA GLU A 126 -3.12 -14.94 13.07
C GLU A 126 -3.43 -14.41 14.48
N LEU A 127 -2.41 -14.14 15.30
CA LEU A 127 -2.58 -13.58 16.65
C LEU A 127 -3.19 -12.17 16.61
N HIS A 128 -2.84 -11.37 15.63
CA HIS A 128 -3.39 -10.02 15.44
C HIS A 128 -4.79 -10.04 14.79
N GLY A 129 -5.31 -11.20 14.40
CA GLY A 129 -6.62 -11.34 13.77
C GLY A 129 -6.67 -10.71 12.38
N CYS A 130 -5.63 -10.93 11.58
CA CYS A 130 -5.54 -10.42 10.23
C CYS A 130 -6.61 -11.01 9.31
N SER A 131 -7.17 -10.17 8.45
CA SER A 131 -8.17 -10.56 7.46
C SER A 131 -8.15 -9.62 6.25
N ILE A 132 -8.64 -10.11 5.11
CA ILE A 132 -8.80 -9.26 3.91
C ILE A 132 -10.17 -8.60 3.93
N VAL A 133 -10.16 -7.29 3.73
CA VAL A 133 -11.35 -6.45 3.58
C VAL A 133 -11.39 -5.90 2.17
N TRP A 134 -12.43 -6.24 1.41
CA TRP A 134 -12.66 -5.71 0.07
C TRP A 134 -13.44 -4.40 0.16
N CYS A 135 -12.88 -3.36 -0.41
CA CYS A 135 -13.47 -2.03 -0.51
C CYS A 135 -14.01 -1.84 -1.94
N LYS A 136 -15.25 -1.39 -2.08
CA LYS A 136 -15.90 -1.19 -3.39
C LYS A 136 -15.12 -0.30 -4.36
N ASP A 137 -14.26 0.59 -3.83
CA ASP A 137 -13.43 1.54 -4.58
C ASP A 137 -12.28 2.09 -3.73
N ILE A 138 -11.38 2.85 -4.36
CA ILE A 138 -10.25 3.50 -3.67
C ILE A 138 -10.75 4.50 -2.61
N ALA A 139 -11.86 5.20 -2.84
CA ALA A 139 -12.39 6.18 -1.90
C ALA A 139 -12.85 5.51 -0.59
N GLN A 140 -13.48 4.32 -0.67
CA GLN A 140 -13.83 3.54 0.51
C GLN A 140 -12.57 3.02 1.23
N ALA A 141 -11.53 2.59 0.49
CA ALA A 141 -10.26 2.18 1.08
C ALA A 141 -9.61 3.34 1.84
N ILE A 142 -9.55 4.54 1.24
CA ILE A 142 -9.07 5.77 1.90
C ILE A 142 -9.86 6.03 3.18
N ASN A 143 -11.19 5.93 3.14
CA ASN A 143 -12.04 6.18 4.30
C ASN A 143 -11.74 5.21 5.45
N LYS A 144 -11.59 3.91 5.16
CA LYS A 144 -11.24 2.90 6.18
C LYS A 144 -9.88 3.17 6.80
N VAL A 145 -8.85 3.39 6.00
CA VAL A 145 -7.49 3.69 6.48
C VAL A 145 -7.47 4.98 7.31
N GLN A 146 -8.18 6.02 6.87
CA GLN A 146 -8.21 7.32 7.56
C GLN A 146 -8.91 7.25 8.93
N ASN A 147 -9.93 6.42 9.08
CA ASN A 147 -10.72 6.30 10.30
C ASN A 147 -10.24 5.18 11.24
N ALA A 148 -9.20 4.45 10.88
CA ALA A 148 -8.56 3.47 11.76
C ALA A 148 -8.03 4.15 13.03
N THR A 149 -8.20 3.50 14.19
CA THR A 149 -8.01 4.13 15.49
C THR A 149 -6.68 3.82 16.16
N SER A 150 -5.87 2.91 15.60
CA SER A 150 -4.56 2.55 16.16
C SER A 150 -3.68 3.76 16.43
N GLN A 151 -3.08 3.80 17.62
CA GLN A 151 -2.13 4.82 18.07
C GLN A 151 -0.70 4.28 18.17
N GLU A 152 -0.48 3.03 17.73
CA GLU A 152 0.87 2.47 17.68
C GLU A 152 1.75 3.31 16.76
N TYR A 153 2.98 3.57 17.20
CA TYR A 153 3.92 4.44 16.48
C TYR A 153 4.13 4.01 15.02
N VAL A 154 4.29 2.72 14.78
CA VAL A 154 4.47 2.18 13.43
C VAL A 154 3.20 2.33 12.59
N HIS A 155 2.02 2.06 13.17
CA HIS A 155 0.74 2.15 12.49
C HIS A 155 0.37 3.59 12.10
N ILE A 156 0.79 4.60 12.88
CA ILE A 156 0.64 6.01 12.51
C ILE A 156 1.40 6.32 11.22
N PHE A 157 2.65 5.85 11.10
CA PHE A 157 3.42 6.00 9.86
C PHE A 157 2.86 5.18 8.71
N GLU A 158 2.43 3.93 8.95
CA GLU A 158 1.80 3.10 7.93
C GLU A 158 0.54 3.77 7.40
N ARG A 159 -0.35 4.23 8.27
CA ARG A 159 -1.55 4.97 7.89
C ARG A 159 -1.24 6.16 6.98
N ALA A 160 -0.23 6.95 7.33
CA ALA A 160 0.18 8.10 6.52
C ALA A 160 0.71 7.68 5.13
N ARG A 161 1.52 6.62 5.06
CA ARG A 161 2.02 6.05 3.80
C ARG A 161 0.89 5.50 2.92
N GLU A 162 -0.03 4.73 3.51
CA GLU A 162 -1.16 4.14 2.79
C GLU A 162 -2.09 5.22 2.24
N LEU A 163 -2.38 6.26 3.03
CA LEU A 163 -3.19 7.39 2.57
C LEU A 163 -2.53 8.15 1.42
N ALA A 164 -1.23 8.40 1.50
CA ALA A 164 -0.48 9.06 0.42
C ALA A 164 -0.54 8.25 -0.87
N SER A 165 -0.31 6.93 -0.80
CA SER A 165 -0.31 6.04 -1.96
C SER A 165 -1.70 5.85 -2.57
N LEU A 166 -2.74 5.67 -1.75
CA LEU A 166 -4.13 5.53 -2.21
C LEU A 166 -4.62 6.79 -2.92
N ARG A 167 -4.36 7.98 -2.33
CA ARG A 167 -4.71 9.26 -2.96
C ARG A 167 -3.97 9.49 -4.27
N TRP A 168 -2.70 9.08 -4.34
CA TRP A 168 -1.92 9.14 -5.56
C TRP A 168 -2.46 8.20 -6.63
N ALA A 169 -2.81 6.96 -6.27
CA ALA A 169 -3.45 6.02 -7.18
C ALA A 169 -4.79 6.57 -7.72
N GLU A 170 -5.64 7.11 -6.85
CA GLU A 170 -6.91 7.74 -7.25
C GLU A 170 -6.68 8.88 -8.26
N HIS A 171 -5.67 9.72 -8.02
CA HIS A 171 -5.29 10.80 -8.94
C HIS A 171 -4.89 10.27 -10.32
N ILE A 172 -4.02 9.25 -10.38
CA ILE A 172 -3.59 8.63 -11.64
C ILE A 172 -4.79 8.08 -12.42
N PHE A 173 -5.70 7.35 -11.75
CA PHE A 173 -6.87 6.77 -12.43
C PHE A 173 -7.85 7.84 -12.93
N ARG A 174 -8.04 8.93 -12.20
CA ARG A 174 -8.88 10.05 -12.65
C ARG A 174 -8.29 10.71 -13.90
N GLN A 175 -6.98 10.90 -13.98
CA GLN A 175 -6.33 11.47 -15.17
C GLN A 175 -6.47 10.56 -16.40
N GLN A 176 -6.31 9.25 -16.24
CA GLN A 176 -6.47 8.29 -17.34
C GLN A 176 -7.89 8.30 -17.90
N ASN A 177 -8.90 8.39 -17.06
CA ASN A 177 -10.31 8.43 -17.47
C ASN A 177 -10.67 9.73 -18.19
N SER A 178 -10.12 10.87 -17.77
CA SER A 178 -10.36 12.16 -18.46
C SER A 178 -9.71 12.22 -19.83
N THR A 179 -8.57 11.56 -20.03
CA THR A 179 -7.90 11.51 -21.34
C THR A 179 -8.67 10.61 -22.32
N VAL A 180 -9.28 9.54 -21.86
CA VAL A 180 -10.10 8.63 -22.69
C VAL A 180 -11.39 9.32 -23.15
N SER A 181 -12.07 10.07 -22.27
CA SER A 181 -13.29 10.80 -22.64
C SER A 181 -13.03 11.93 -23.66
N SER A 182 -11.91 12.63 -23.56
CA SER A 182 -11.56 13.70 -24.52
C SER A 182 -11.19 13.19 -25.92
N LEU A 183 -10.78 11.92 -26.06
CA LEU A 183 -10.49 11.26 -27.34
C LEU A 183 -11.75 10.66 -27.99
N GLY A 184 -12.79 10.37 -27.20
CA GLY A 184 -14.07 9.84 -27.68
C GLY A 184 -14.94 10.87 -28.40
N ASP A 185 -14.83 12.14 -28.04
CA ASP A 185 -15.63 13.23 -28.61
C ASP A 185 -15.16 13.74 -29.98
N VAL A 186 -13.97 13.33 -30.45
CA VAL A 186 -13.40 13.74 -31.73
C VAL A 186 -13.92 12.91 -32.91
N HIS A 187 -14.62 11.80 -32.68
CA HIS A 187 -15.12 10.91 -33.76
C HIS A 187 -16.64 11.02 -34.00
N SER A 188 -17.34 12.01 -33.44
CA SER A 188 -18.79 12.21 -33.61
C SER A 188 -19.11 13.36 -34.58
N THR A 189 -18.17 13.92 -35.32
CA THR A 189 -18.44 15.02 -36.24
C THR A 189 -17.81 14.72 -37.61
N LEU A 190 -18.39 13.80 -38.36
CA LEU A 190 -18.29 13.66 -39.83
C LEU A 190 -19.61 13.10 -40.35
#